data_660466a3c1c93f623c362fbe98fe5aa7
#
_entry.id   660466a3c1c93f623c362fbe98fe5aa7
#
_cell.length_a   1.000
_cell.length_b   1.000
_cell.length_c   1.000
_cell.angle_alpha   90.00
_cell.angle_beta   90.00
_cell.angle_gamma   90.00
#
_symmetry.space_group_name_H-M   'P 1'
#
loop_
_entity.id
_entity.type
_entity.pdbx_description
1 polymer ?
#
loop_
_entity_poly.entity_id
_entity_poly.type
_entity_poly.pdbx_seq_one_letter_code
_entity_poly.pdbx_strand_id
1 'polypeptide(L)'
;NRSLDLGVNFFVTADVYGDGRSEKLLAQLRKDRKEKFYIATKAGRRLNPHNEAGYNRENLTAFVERSLKNLNTDSIDLLQLHCPPTKVYYMPEVFGILDDLVKEGKIRFYGVSVEKIEEALKAIEFPGVQSVQIIYNIFRQRPAELFFPEAIEKKVGILTRLPLSSGMLTGKMTKQTAFEKDDHRLFNRNGETFDRGETFSGVDYNLSLEVVEQLRPLVPDDMTMSQFAL
;
A
#
# COMPACT_ATOMS: atom_id res chain seq x y z
N ASN A 1 13.58 -8.48 12.01
CA ASN A 1 14.27 -8.12 13.24
C ASN A 1 14.91 -6.73 13.16
N ARG A 2 15.83 -6.50 12.20
CA ARG A 2 16.58 -5.22 12.12
C ARG A 2 15.70 -3.96 12.10
N SER A 3 14.54 -4.00 11.46
CA SER A 3 13.60 -2.86 11.42
C SER A 3 13.09 -2.49 12.81
N LEU A 4 12.73 -3.49 13.64
CA LEU A 4 12.33 -3.26 15.03
C LEU A 4 13.49 -2.68 15.86
N ASP A 5 14.72 -3.18 15.68
CA ASP A 5 15.90 -2.64 16.36
C ASP A 5 16.15 -1.16 16.06
N LEU A 6 15.67 -0.70 14.90
CA LEU A 6 15.73 0.70 14.44
C LEU A 6 14.47 1.51 14.80
N GLY A 7 13.55 0.95 15.58
CA GLY A 7 12.34 1.66 16.06
C GLY A 7 11.14 1.60 15.11
N VAL A 8 11.19 0.83 14.02
CA VAL A 8 10.01 0.62 13.15
C VAL A 8 8.97 -0.17 13.94
N ASN A 9 7.77 0.39 14.08
CA ASN A 9 6.68 -0.20 14.85
C ASN A 9 5.37 -0.38 14.06
N PHE A 10 5.39 -0.14 12.74
CA PHE A 10 4.24 -0.33 11.85
C PHE A 10 4.69 -1.06 10.58
N PHE A 11 4.10 -2.23 10.32
CA PHE A 11 4.45 -3.09 9.20
C PHE A 11 3.27 -3.22 8.24
N VAL A 12 3.53 -3.03 6.95
CA VAL A 12 2.52 -3.17 5.90
C VAL A 12 2.76 -4.45 5.12
N THR A 13 1.72 -5.27 4.99
CA THR A 13 1.71 -6.50 4.21
C THR A 13 0.44 -6.62 3.36
N ALA A 14 0.18 -7.79 2.80
CA ALA A 14 -1.06 -8.17 2.16
C ALA A 14 -1.22 -9.70 2.14
N ASP A 15 -2.45 -10.18 2.09
CA ASP A 15 -2.81 -11.60 2.04
C ASP A 15 -2.28 -12.32 0.78
N VAL A 16 -2.07 -11.58 -0.31
CA VAL A 16 -1.53 -12.10 -1.58
C VAL A 16 0.00 -12.20 -1.58
N TYR A 17 0.71 -11.51 -0.68
CA TYR A 17 2.17 -11.48 -0.73
C TYR A 17 2.76 -12.84 -0.34
N GLY A 18 3.31 -13.53 -1.36
CA GLY A 18 3.80 -14.90 -1.24
C GLY A 18 2.72 -15.87 -0.76
N ASP A 19 1.47 -15.65 -1.17
CA ASP A 19 0.31 -16.44 -0.79
C ASP A 19 0.14 -16.59 0.74
N GLY A 20 0.23 -15.47 1.45
CA GLY A 20 0.13 -15.40 2.91
C GLY A 20 1.47 -15.63 3.64
N ARG A 21 2.56 -15.91 2.93
CA ARG A 21 3.89 -16.07 3.55
C ARG A 21 4.31 -14.82 4.31
N SER A 22 4.07 -13.64 3.74
CA SER A 22 4.44 -12.37 4.36
C SER A 22 3.72 -12.17 5.70
N GLU A 23 2.43 -12.48 5.78
CA GLU A 23 1.67 -12.44 7.03
C GLU A 23 2.22 -13.41 8.08
N LYS A 24 2.53 -14.65 7.68
CA LYS A 24 3.11 -15.67 8.57
C LYS A 24 4.48 -15.27 9.11
N LEU A 25 5.31 -14.58 8.32
CA LEU A 25 6.59 -14.04 8.78
C LEU A 25 6.42 -12.95 9.83
N LEU A 26 5.39 -12.10 9.70
CA LEU A 26 5.06 -11.09 10.71
C LEU A 26 4.48 -11.73 11.99
N ALA A 27 3.70 -12.80 11.87
CA ALA A 27 3.27 -13.60 13.01
C ALA A 27 4.46 -14.20 13.77
N GLN A 28 5.43 -14.76 13.05
CA GLN A 28 6.66 -15.27 13.65
C GLN A 28 7.46 -14.16 14.34
N LEU A 29 7.59 -12.99 13.68
CA LEU A 29 8.25 -11.82 14.28
C LEU A 29 7.59 -11.41 15.60
N ARG A 30 6.24 -11.38 15.64
CA ARG A 30 5.47 -11.05 16.87
C ARG A 30 5.69 -12.07 17.98
N LYS A 31 5.89 -13.34 17.64
CA LYS A 31 6.23 -14.40 18.60
C LYS A 31 7.66 -14.27 19.15
N ASP A 32 8.61 -13.90 18.27
CA ASP A 32 10.04 -13.87 18.61
C ASP A 32 10.45 -12.58 19.34
N ARG A 33 9.65 -11.53 19.26
CA ARG A 33 9.96 -10.19 19.74
C ARG A 33 8.90 -9.71 20.75
N LYS A 34 9.35 -8.98 21.76
CA LYS A 34 8.47 -8.43 22.82
C LYS A 34 7.98 -7.01 22.52
N GLU A 35 8.62 -6.33 21.60
CA GLU A 35 8.27 -4.96 21.24
C GLU A 35 6.87 -4.92 20.61
N LYS A 36 6.09 -3.94 21.01
CA LYS A 36 4.77 -3.71 20.46
C LYS A 36 4.89 -3.09 19.06
N PHE A 37 4.28 -3.71 18.07
CA PHE A 37 4.14 -3.17 16.73
C PHE A 37 2.77 -3.49 16.13
N TYR A 38 2.40 -2.75 15.12
CA TYR A 38 1.13 -2.85 14.43
C TYR A 38 1.32 -3.42 13.03
N ILE A 39 0.30 -4.12 12.54
CA ILE A 39 0.30 -4.74 11.22
C ILE A 39 -0.91 -4.25 10.42
N ALA A 40 -0.63 -3.64 9.27
CA ALA A 40 -1.61 -3.41 8.24
C ALA A 40 -1.53 -4.52 7.20
N THR A 41 -2.64 -5.24 6.97
CA THR A 41 -2.75 -6.18 5.85
C THR A 41 -3.83 -5.74 4.87
N LYS A 42 -3.94 -6.42 3.74
CA LYS A 42 -4.88 -6.04 2.68
C LYS A 42 -5.64 -7.24 2.18
N ALA A 43 -6.87 -6.99 1.69
CA ALA A 43 -7.75 -7.99 1.13
C ALA A 43 -8.37 -7.53 -0.20
N GLY A 44 -8.81 -8.48 -1.03
CA GLY A 44 -9.54 -8.25 -2.26
C GLY A 44 -8.79 -8.66 -3.53
N ARG A 45 -7.48 -8.52 -3.63
CA ARG A 45 -6.72 -8.91 -4.83
C ARG A 45 -6.67 -10.42 -5.11
N ARG A 46 -7.21 -11.24 -4.21
CA ARG A 46 -7.38 -12.69 -4.43
C ARG A 46 -8.64 -13.04 -5.23
N LEU A 47 -9.53 -12.09 -5.44
CA LEU A 47 -10.72 -12.31 -6.26
C LEU A 47 -10.34 -12.66 -7.71
N ASN A 48 -11.00 -13.68 -8.25
CA ASN A 48 -10.86 -14.06 -9.65
C ASN A 48 -12.25 -14.44 -10.21
N PRO A 49 -12.86 -13.62 -11.06
CA PRO A 49 -12.34 -12.34 -11.55
C PRO A 49 -12.27 -11.24 -10.47
N HIS A 50 -11.29 -10.32 -10.59
CA HIS A 50 -11.15 -9.18 -9.71
C HIS A 50 -12.11 -8.06 -10.14
N ASN A 51 -13.37 -8.18 -9.74
CA ASN A 51 -14.45 -7.24 -10.05
C ASN A 51 -15.25 -6.86 -8.81
N GLU A 52 -16.14 -5.89 -8.94
CA GLU A 52 -16.94 -5.36 -7.84
C GLU A 52 -17.87 -6.40 -7.20
N ALA A 53 -18.41 -7.36 -7.95
CA ALA A 53 -19.32 -8.38 -7.43
C ALA A 53 -18.67 -9.29 -6.38
N GLY A 54 -17.34 -9.43 -6.46
CA GLY A 54 -16.58 -10.20 -5.48
C GLY A 54 -16.43 -9.50 -4.12
N TYR A 55 -16.70 -8.20 -4.00
CA TYR A 55 -16.59 -7.45 -2.75
C TYR A 55 -17.89 -7.58 -1.94
N ASN A 56 -18.21 -8.79 -1.55
CA ASN A 56 -19.39 -9.16 -0.77
C ASN A 56 -18.98 -9.68 0.62
N ARG A 57 -19.97 -9.86 1.51
CA ARG A 57 -19.75 -10.30 2.90
C ARG A 57 -19.01 -11.64 2.98
N GLU A 58 -19.40 -12.60 2.17
CA GLU A 58 -18.80 -13.94 2.20
C GLU A 58 -17.29 -13.87 1.92
N ASN A 59 -16.91 -13.25 0.81
CA ASN A 59 -15.51 -13.15 0.41
C ASN A 59 -14.68 -12.28 1.35
N LEU A 60 -15.19 -11.11 1.76
CA LEU A 60 -14.48 -10.22 2.68
C LEU A 60 -14.25 -10.88 4.04
N THR A 61 -15.27 -11.59 4.56
CA THR A 61 -15.13 -12.36 5.80
C THR A 61 -14.09 -13.47 5.63
N ALA A 62 -14.14 -14.22 4.53
CA ALA A 62 -13.17 -15.30 4.28
C ALA A 62 -11.72 -14.78 4.18
N PHE A 63 -11.49 -13.62 3.56
CA PHE A 63 -10.17 -13.00 3.50
C PHE A 63 -9.68 -12.57 4.90
N VAL A 64 -10.56 -11.97 5.70
CA VAL A 64 -10.23 -11.57 7.07
C VAL A 64 -9.89 -12.79 7.93
N GLU A 65 -10.70 -13.84 7.91
CA GLU A 65 -10.45 -15.08 8.66
C GLU A 65 -9.12 -15.74 8.25
N ARG A 66 -8.82 -15.73 6.96
CA ARG A 66 -7.54 -16.21 6.46
C ARG A 66 -6.36 -15.40 7.00
N SER A 67 -6.46 -14.06 6.98
CA SER A 67 -5.41 -13.17 7.49
C SER A 67 -5.24 -13.31 9.00
N LEU A 68 -6.33 -13.44 9.78
CA LEU A 68 -6.30 -13.72 11.21
C LEU A 68 -5.51 -15.01 11.50
N LYS A 69 -5.78 -16.07 10.74
CA LYS A 69 -5.06 -17.35 10.85
C LYS A 69 -3.57 -17.20 10.49
N ASN A 70 -3.25 -16.51 9.40
CA ASN A 70 -1.86 -16.33 8.96
C ASN A 70 -1.06 -15.48 9.95
N LEU A 71 -1.67 -14.41 10.48
CA LEU A 71 -1.08 -13.50 11.47
C LEU A 71 -1.08 -14.06 12.89
N ASN A 72 -1.77 -15.19 13.12
CA ASN A 72 -1.95 -15.83 14.43
C ASN A 72 -2.43 -14.81 15.47
N THR A 73 -3.57 -14.15 15.19
CA THR A 73 -4.17 -13.11 16.03
C THR A 73 -5.69 -13.17 15.93
N ASP A 74 -6.37 -12.72 16.97
CA ASP A 74 -7.83 -12.64 17.01
C ASP A 74 -8.37 -11.35 16.39
N SER A 75 -7.51 -10.35 16.18
CA SER A 75 -7.89 -9.06 15.59
C SER A 75 -6.76 -8.48 14.74
N ILE A 76 -7.09 -7.97 13.56
CA ILE A 76 -6.16 -7.27 12.65
C ILE A 76 -6.11 -5.80 13.06
N ASP A 77 -4.91 -5.23 13.21
CA ASP A 77 -4.75 -3.82 13.59
C ASP A 77 -5.34 -2.88 12.54
N LEU A 78 -5.01 -3.09 11.25
CA LEU A 78 -5.56 -2.34 10.12
C LEU A 78 -5.77 -3.26 8.92
N LEU A 79 -7.00 -3.32 8.41
CA LEU A 79 -7.33 -3.97 7.14
C LEU A 79 -7.50 -2.90 6.05
N GLN A 80 -6.89 -3.09 4.89
CA GLN A 80 -7.13 -2.22 3.73
C GLN A 80 -7.72 -3.01 2.56
N LEU A 81 -8.70 -2.43 1.86
CA LEU A 81 -9.08 -2.96 0.55
C LEU A 81 -7.93 -2.73 -0.43
N HIS A 82 -7.51 -3.78 -1.12
CA HIS A 82 -6.28 -3.81 -1.92
C HIS A 82 -6.53 -3.35 -3.36
N CYS A 83 -6.58 -2.05 -3.60
CA CYS A 83 -6.85 -1.45 -4.91
C CYS A 83 -8.08 -2.08 -5.58
N PRO A 84 -9.26 -1.98 -4.95
CA PRO A 84 -10.47 -2.52 -5.54
C PRO A 84 -10.83 -1.76 -6.84
N PRO A 85 -11.64 -2.37 -7.73
CA PRO A 85 -12.19 -1.65 -8.87
C PRO A 85 -12.89 -0.36 -8.45
N THR A 86 -12.76 0.71 -9.23
CA THR A 86 -13.27 2.05 -8.89
C THR A 86 -14.75 2.04 -8.43
N LYS A 87 -15.57 1.17 -9.00
CA LYS A 87 -16.99 1.05 -8.66
C LYS A 87 -17.22 0.66 -7.20
N VAL A 88 -16.31 -0.07 -6.58
CA VAL A 88 -16.42 -0.49 -5.15
C VAL A 88 -16.48 0.71 -4.22
N TYR A 89 -15.82 1.82 -4.53
CA TYR A 89 -15.88 3.05 -3.72
C TYR A 89 -17.25 3.73 -3.74
N TYR A 90 -18.16 3.31 -4.62
CA TYR A 90 -19.56 3.77 -4.70
C TYR A 90 -20.57 2.75 -4.17
N MET A 91 -20.07 1.72 -3.45
CA MET A 91 -20.89 0.65 -2.88
C MET A 91 -20.89 0.74 -1.35
N PRO A 92 -21.82 1.51 -0.74
CA PRO A 92 -21.86 1.68 0.73
C PRO A 92 -22.03 0.36 1.48
N GLU A 93 -22.63 -0.65 0.88
CA GLU A 93 -22.76 -1.99 1.46
C GLU A 93 -21.39 -2.66 1.72
N VAL A 94 -20.38 -2.40 0.91
CA VAL A 94 -19.00 -2.92 1.12
C VAL A 94 -18.41 -2.31 2.39
N PHE A 95 -18.55 -1.01 2.58
CA PHE A 95 -18.06 -0.32 3.78
C PHE A 95 -18.87 -0.70 5.02
N GLY A 96 -20.19 -0.94 4.86
CA GLY A 96 -21.03 -1.51 5.93
C GLY A 96 -20.56 -2.89 6.40
N ILE A 97 -20.07 -3.74 5.50
CA ILE A 97 -19.47 -5.03 5.88
C ILE A 97 -18.20 -4.81 6.72
N LEU A 98 -17.36 -3.84 6.35
CA LEU A 98 -16.15 -3.53 7.11
C LEU A 98 -16.47 -2.95 8.50
N ASP A 99 -17.51 -2.10 8.61
CA ASP A 99 -18.02 -1.61 9.89
C ASP A 99 -18.50 -2.75 10.80
N ASP A 100 -19.16 -3.76 10.23
CA ASP A 100 -19.61 -4.93 10.99
C ASP A 100 -18.41 -5.78 11.46
N LEU A 101 -17.39 -5.98 10.63
CA LEU A 101 -16.15 -6.68 11.01
C LEU A 101 -15.40 -5.95 12.14
N VAL A 102 -15.49 -4.61 12.20
CA VAL A 102 -14.97 -3.81 13.34
C VAL A 102 -15.81 -4.10 14.59
N LYS A 103 -17.16 -4.07 14.50
CA LYS A 103 -18.06 -4.38 15.62
C LYS A 103 -17.87 -5.81 16.14
N GLU A 104 -17.59 -6.76 15.25
CA GLU A 104 -17.26 -8.14 15.58
C GLU A 104 -15.88 -8.30 16.23
N GLY A 105 -15.05 -7.25 16.25
CA GLY A 105 -13.70 -7.25 16.80
C GLY A 105 -12.65 -7.96 15.93
N LYS A 106 -13.01 -8.42 14.74
CA LYS A 106 -12.08 -9.10 13.82
C LYS A 106 -11.03 -8.18 13.21
N ILE A 107 -11.39 -6.92 13.03
CA ILE A 107 -10.47 -5.85 12.63
C ILE A 107 -10.64 -4.66 13.58
N ARG A 108 -9.57 -3.95 13.88
CA ARG A 108 -9.64 -2.76 14.75
C ARG A 108 -9.97 -1.52 13.95
N PHE A 109 -9.33 -1.37 12.80
CA PHE A 109 -9.51 -0.26 11.87
C PHE A 109 -9.51 -0.79 10.45
N TYR A 110 -10.14 -0.04 9.55
CA TYR A 110 -10.02 -0.32 8.13
C TYR A 110 -9.72 0.92 7.30
N GLY A 111 -9.27 0.70 6.08
CA GLY A 111 -8.96 1.72 5.11
C GLY A 111 -8.91 1.15 3.70
N VAL A 112 -8.30 1.87 2.81
CA VAL A 112 -8.17 1.47 1.41
C VAL A 112 -6.75 1.71 0.89
N SER A 113 -6.31 0.87 -0.05
CA SER A 113 -5.18 1.17 -0.93
C SER A 113 -5.77 1.52 -2.29
N VAL A 114 -5.36 2.64 -2.86
CA VAL A 114 -5.95 3.18 -4.08
C VAL A 114 -4.90 3.35 -5.19
N GLU A 115 -5.36 3.42 -6.42
CA GLU A 115 -4.54 3.74 -7.60
C GLU A 115 -4.74 5.19 -8.04
N LYS A 116 -5.93 5.76 -7.80
CA LYS A 116 -6.32 7.11 -8.23
C LYS A 116 -6.66 8.00 -7.04
N ILE A 117 -6.46 9.31 -7.23
CA ILE A 117 -6.79 10.32 -6.21
C ILE A 117 -8.31 10.40 -6.01
N GLU A 118 -9.06 10.29 -7.07
CA GLU A 118 -10.52 10.31 -7.07
C GLU A 118 -11.11 9.16 -6.24
N GLU A 119 -10.44 8.00 -6.24
CA GLU A 119 -10.78 6.85 -5.38
C GLU A 119 -10.50 7.15 -3.91
N ALA A 120 -9.37 7.82 -3.62
CA ALA A 120 -9.03 8.25 -2.27
C ALA A 120 -10.06 9.25 -1.72
N LEU A 121 -10.40 10.28 -2.51
CA LEU A 121 -11.41 11.29 -2.15
C LEU A 121 -12.78 10.64 -1.91
N LYS A 122 -13.18 9.70 -2.77
CA LYS A 122 -14.46 8.99 -2.61
C LYS A 122 -14.47 8.09 -1.38
N ALA A 123 -13.37 7.37 -1.12
CA ALA A 123 -13.26 6.47 0.03
C ALA A 123 -13.42 7.20 1.36
N ILE A 124 -12.84 8.40 1.50
CA ILE A 124 -12.90 9.17 2.76
C ILE A 124 -14.26 9.85 3.01
N GLU A 125 -15.24 9.70 2.13
CA GLU A 125 -16.63 10.05 2.42
C GLU A 125 -17.27 9.05 3.42
N PHE A 126 -16.75 7.83 3.54
CA PHE A 126 -17.21 6.84 4.51
C PHE A 126 -16.50 7.06 5.86
N PRO A 127 -17.23 7.39 6.93
CA PRO A 127 -16.63 7.76 8.24
C PRO A 127 -15.76 6.67 8.87
N GLY A 128 -16.00 5.41 8.55
CA GLY A 128 -15.23 4.27 9.06
C GLY A 128 -13.85 4.11 8.39
N VAL A 129 -13.58 4.78 7.27
CA VAL A 129 -12.26 4.75 6.60
C VAL A 129 -11.27 5.57 7.41
N GLN A 130 -10.30 4.89 8.05
CA GLN A 130 -9.30 5.51 8.92
C GLN A 130 -7.95 5.70 8.25
N SER A 131 -7.71 5.08 7.10
CA SER A 131 -6.46 5.24 6.36
C SER A 131 -6.63 5.09 4.86
N VAL A 132 -5.79 5.80 4.11
CA VAL A 132 -5.65 5.62 2.67
C VAL A 132 -4.19 5.40 2.33
N GLN A 133 -3.90 4.30 1.62
CA GLN A 133 -2.59 4.06 1.05
C GLN A 133 -2.61 4.49 -0.42
N ILE A 134 -1.72 5.43 -0.78
CA ILE A 134 -1.68 6.04 -2.11
C ILE A 134 -0.23 6.23 -2.56
N ILE A 135 0.02 6.14 -3.87
CA ILE A 135 1.34 6.41 -4.43
C ILE A 135 1.65 7.90 -4.30
N TYR A 136 2.75 8.21 -3.61
CA TYR A 136 3.26 9.57 -3.45
C TYR A 136 4.78 9.57 -3.38
N ASN A 137 5.41 10.35 -4.23
CA ASN A 137 6.86 10.52 -4.29
C ASN A 137 7.21 11.75 -5.15
N ILE A 138 8.50 12.05 -5.33
CA ILE A 138 8.98 13.21 -6.12
C ILE A 138 8.36 13.26 -7.52
N PHE A 139 8.11 12.12 -8.18
CA PHE A 139 7.52 12.07 -9.52
C PHE A 139 5.98 12.15 -9.53
N ARG A 140 5.33 11.92 -8.40
CA ARG A 140 3.86 11.86 -8.31
C ARG A 140 3.36 12.64 -7.10
N GLN A 141 3.25 13.96 -7.23
CA GLN A 141 2.94 14.90 -6.15
C GLN A 141 1.46 15.33 -6.08
N ARG A 142 0.68 15.08 -7.12
CA ARG A 142 -0.74 15.47 -7.19
C ARG A 142 -1.58 15.08 -5.96
N PRO A 143 -1.32 13.95 -5.25
CA PRO A 143 -2.04 13.66 -4.00
C PRO A 143 -1.91 14.73 -2.93
N ALA A 144 -0.76 15.44 -2.85
CA ALA A 144 -0.56 16.52 -1.89
C ALA A 144 -1.45 17.74 -2.18
N GLU A 145 -1.75 17.99 -3.45
CA GLU A 145 -2.56 19.15 -3.87
C GLU A 145 -4.05 18.93 -3.63
N LEU A 146 -4.55 17.72 -3.91
CA LEU A 146 -5.97 17.43 -3.95
C LEU A 146 -6.48 16.60 -2.77
N PHE A 147 -5.73 15.59 -2.34
CA PHE A 147 -6.19 14.61 -1.37
C PHE A 147 -5.71 14.90 0.06
N PHE A 148 -4.46 15.34 0.24
CA PHE A 148 -3.93 15.54 1.59
C PHE A 148 -4.69 16.56 2.42
N PRO A 149 -5.13 17.73 1.88
CA PRO A 149 -5.96 18.66 2.64
C PRO A 149 -7.24 18.02 3.17
N GLU A 150 -7.95 17.27 2.34
CA GLU A 150 -9.19 16.56 2.72
C GLU A 150 -8.93 15.47 3.77
N ALA A 151 -7.84 14.72 3.61
CA ALA A 151 -7.46 13.69 4.57
C ALA A 151 -7.12 14.28 5.95
N ILE A 152 -6.46 15.44 6.00
CA ILE A 152 -6.16 16.17 7.24
C ILE A 152 -7.45 16.61 7.92
N GLU A 153 -8.36 17.25 7.18
CA GLU A 153 -9.65 17.71 7.71
C GLU A 153 -10.46 16.55 8.30
N LYS A 154 -10.51 15.43 7.60
CA LYS A 154 -11.24 14.23 8.02
C LYS A 154 -10.46 13.34 9.00
N LYS A 155 -9.22 13.71 9.35
CA LYS A 155 -8.32 12.95 10.25
C LYS A 155 -8.04 11.52 9.77
N VAL A 156 -7.93 11.33 8.45
CA VAL A 156 -7.60 10.06 7.82
C VAL A 156 -6.09 9.92 7.71
N GLY A 157 -5.54 8.80 8.18
CA GLY A 157 -4.11 8.49 8.08
C GLY A 157 -3.68 8.22 6.64
N ILE A 158 -2.52 8.77 6.24
CA ILE A 158 -1.96 8.58 4.90
C ILE A 158 -0.77 7.62 4.99
N LEU A 159 -0.81 6.56 4.19
CA LEU A 159 0.30 5.64 3.99
C LEU A 159 0.85 5.85 2.57
N THR A 160 2.06 6.35 2.46
CA THR A 160 2.69 6.53 1.15
C THR A 160 3.16 5.18 0.59
N ARG A 161 2.83 4.92 -0.67
CA ARG A 161 3.26 3.75 -1.43
C ARG A 161 4.28 4.18 -2.46
N LEU A 162 5.28 3.33 -2.74
CA LEU A 162 6.35 3.56 -3.72
C LEU A 162 7.11 4.90 -3.49
N PRO A 163 7.52 5.22 -2.25
CA PRO A 163 8.19 6.50 -1.99
C PRO A 163 9.51 6.64 -2.78
N LEU A 164 10.17 5.52 -3.11
CA LEU A 164 11.38 5.50 -3.93
C LEU A 164 11.12 5.20 -5.42
N SER A 165 9.88 5.29 -5.89
CA SER A 165 9.51 5.04 -7.29
C SER A 165 10.14 3.76 -7.85
N SER A 166 9.79 2.60 -7.26
CA SER A 166 10.34 1.27 -7.61
C SER A 166 11.87 1.18 -7.54
N GLY A 167 12.49 2.04 -6.75
CA GLY A 167 13.95 2.13 -6.56
C GLY A 167 14.66 3.16 -7.45
N MET A 168 13.98 3.83 -8.36
CA MET A 168 14.54 4.86 -9.23
C MET A 168 15.16 6.01 -8.41
N LEU A 169 14.45 6.47 -7.38
CA LEU A 169 14.88 7.55 -6.50
C LEU A 169 15.97 7.15 -5.49
N THR A 170 16.52 5.94 -5.60
CA THR A 170 17.77 5.61 -4.90
C THR A 170 19.01 6.20 -5.58
N GLY A 171 18.88 6.64 -6.83
CA GLY A 171 19.99 7.15 -7.65
C GLY A 171 21.01 6.08 -8.07
N LYS A 172 20.67 4.78 -7.94
CA LYS A 172 21.57 3.65 -8.25
C LYS A 172 21.30 3.00 -9.60
N MET A 173 20.18 3.33 -10.25
CA MET A 173 19.80 2.77 -11.54
C MET A 173 20.52 3.49 -12.69
N THR A 174 20.78 2.75 -13.76
CA THR A 174 21.42 3.22 -14.99
C THR A 174 20.69 2.68 -16.21
N LYS A 175 21.05 3.13 -17.41
CA LYS A 175 20.52 2.58 -18.67
C LYS A 175 20.80 1.08 -18.83
N GLN A 176 21.85 0.56 -18.17
CA GLN A 176 22.25 -0.85 -18.21
C GLN A 176 21.65 -1.70 -17.10
N THR A 177 20.89 -1.09 -16.18
CA THR A 177 20.24 -1.86 -15.11
C THR A 177 19.27 -2.88 -15.69
N ALA A 178 19.53 -4.16 -15.42
CA ALA A 178 18.68 -5.28 -15.82
C ALA A 178 17.77 -5.70 -14.64
N PHE A 179 16.62 -6.25 -15.00
CA PHE A 179 15.64 -6.79 -14.05
C PHE A 179 15.33 -8.25 -14.42
N GLU A 180 15.09 -9.09 -13.43
CA GLU A 180 14.69 -10.47 -13.63
C GLU A 180 13.31 -10.58 -14.27
N LYS A 181 13.01 -11.71 -14.91
CA LYS A 181 11.77 -11.90 -15.66
C LYS A 181 10.51 -11.81 -14.81
N ASP A 182 10.59 -12.17 -13.54
CA ASP A 182 9.53 -12.12 -12.53
C ASP A 182 9.49 -10.80 -11.76
N ASP A 183 10.35 -9.84 -12.10
CA ASP A 183 10.36 -8.51 -11.51
C ASP A 183 9.35 -7.60 -12.22
N HIS A 184 8.43 -6.98 -11.45
CA HIS A 184 7.41 -6.08 -12.00
C HIS A 184 8.01 -4.88 -12.76
N ARG A 185 9.25 -4.47 -12.45
CA ARG A 185 9.96 -3.41 -13.17
C ARG A 185 10.29 -3.78 -14.62
N LEU A 186 10.21 -5.07 -14.95
CA LEU A 186 10.31 -5.59 -16.31
C LEU A 186 8.91 -5.87 -16.90
N PHE A 187 8.12 -6.75 -16.26
CA PHE A 187 6.87 -7.26 -16.85
C PHE A 187 5.68 -6.30 -16.74
N ASN A 188 5.76 -5.26 -15.91
CA ASN A 188 4.69 -4.25 -15.76
C ASN A 188 5.19 -2.83 -16.07
N ARG A 189 6.20 -2.69 -16.89
CA ARG A 189 6.82 -1.38 -17.15
C ARG A 189 5.86 -0.34 -17.70
N ASN A 190 4.90 -0.75 -18.51
CA ASN A 190 3.89 0.11 -19.13
C ASN A 190 2.48 -0.14 -18.61
N GLY A 191 2.32 -0.95 -17.54
CA GLY A 191 1.01 -1.29 -16.98
C GLY A 191 0.37 -2.51 -17.64
N GLU A 192 1.16 -3.48 -18.06
CA GLU A 192 0.69 -4.68 -18.74
C GLU A 192 -0.13 -5.61 -17.83
N THR A 193 0.11 -5.57 -16.53
CA THR A 193 -0.54 -6.47 -15.56
C THR A 193 -1.38 -5.72 -14.54
N PHE A 194 -0.93 -4.54 -14.08
CA PHE A 194 -1.61 -3.69 -13.11
C PHE A 194 -1.31 -2.22 -13.38
N ASP A 195 -1.85 -1.29 -12.58
CA ASP A 195 -1.74 0.15 -12.84
C ASP A 195 -0.30 0.57 -13.17
N ARG A 196 -0.15 1.32 -14.27
CA ARG A 196 1.15 1.80 -14.76
C ARG A 196 1.91 2.60 -13.69
N GLY A 197 1.20 3.33 -12.84
CA GLY A 197 1.80 4.12 -11.76
C GLY A 197 2.53 3.27 -10.72
N GLU A 198 2.28 1.97 -10.66
CA GLU A 198 2.98 1.06 -9.76
C GLU A 198 4.44 0.78 -10.16
N THR A 199 4.79 1.05 -11.41
CA THR A 199 6.16 0.89 -11.91
C THR A 199 6.72 2.26 -12.28
N PHE A 200 7.81 2.67 -11.62
CA PHE A 200 8.47 3.95 -11.81
C PHE A 200 7.52 5.16 -11.77
N SER A 201 6.43 5.05 -10.99
CA SER A 201 5.38 6.07 -10.89
C SER A 201 4.67 6.40 -12.22
N GLY A 202 4.79 5.53 -13.21
CA GLY A 202 4.26 5.72 -14.57
C GLY A 202 5.09 6.64 -15.47
N VAL A 203 6.26 7.06 -15.02
CA VAL A 203 7.19 7.90 -15.79
C VAL A 203 8.08 7.02 -16.67
N ASP A 204 8.43 7.51 -17.85
CA ASP A 204 9.39 6.82 -18.74
C ASP A 204 10.72 6.58 -18.01
N TYR A 205 11.32 5.40 -18.25
CA TYR A 205 12.52 4.98 -17.54
C TYR A 205 13.71 5.91 -17.80
N ASN A 206 13.96 6.28 -19.07
CA ASN A 206 15.09 7.13 -19.42
C ASN A 206 14.90 8.55 -18.91
N LEU A 207 13.67 9.08 -19.05
CA LEU A 207 13.33 10.38 -18.48
C LEU A 207 13.49 10.39 -16.95
N SER A 208 13.10 9.31 -16.28
CA SER A 208 13.31 9.18 -14.83
C SER A 208 14.78 9.23 -14.43
N LEU A 209 15.67 8.59 -15.22
CA LEU A 209 17.12 8.67 -14.98
C LEU A 209 17.63 10.10 -15.13
N GLU A 210 17.19 10.83 -16.17
CA GLU A 210 17.58 12.23 -16.40
C GLU A 210 17.15 13.13 -15.23
N VAL A 211 15.90 12.96 -14.76
CA VAL A 211 15.39 13.71 -13.61
C VAL A 211 16.18 13.39 -12.34
N VAL A 212 16.52 12.13 -12.09
CA VAL A 212 17.35 11.73 -10.95
C VAL A 212 18.71 12.43 -10.98
N GLU A 213 19.35 12.55 -12.15
CA GLU A 213 20.61 13.29 -12.26
C GLU A 213 20.44 14.80 -11.99
N GLN A 214 19.30 15.39 -12.37
CA GLN A 214 18.98 16.79 -12.03
C GLN A 214 18.69 17.00 -10.53
N LEU A 215 18.17 15.98 -9.84
CA LEU A 215 17.94 16.03 -8.40
C LEU A 215 19.24 15.89 -7.59
N ARG A 216 20.26 15.24 -8.13
CA ARG A 216 21.51 14.92 -7.42
C ARG A 216 22.19 16.14 -6.77
N PRO A 217 22.30 17.30 -7.43
CA PRO A 217 22.86 18.50 -6.81
C PRO A 217 22.04 19.12 -5.68
N LEU A 218 20.76 18.70 -5.54
CA LEU A 218 19.85 19.19 -4.50
C LEU A 218 19.93 18.35 -3.22
N VAL A 219 20.59 17.19 -3.28
CA VAL A 219 20.73 16.30 -2.12
C VAL A 219 21.77 16.89 -1.17
N PRO A 220 21.44 17.15 0.11
CA PRO A 220 22.40 17.60 1.10
C PRO A 220 23.57 16.62 1.26
N ASP A 221 24.77 17.14 1.57
CA ASP A 221 26.00 16.32 1.68
C ASP A 221 25.91 15.22 2.76
N ASP A 222 25.10 15.42 3.78
CA ASP A 222 24.88 14.48 4.88
C ASP A 222 23.76 13.46 4.62
N MET A 223 23.13 13.50 3.43
CA MET A 223 22.02 12.60 3.05
C MET A 223 22.38 11.75 1.84
N THR A 224 21.81 10.54 1.83
CA THR A 224 21.72 9.75 0.60
C THR A 224 20.55 10.22 -0.26
N MET A 225 20.57 9.96 -1.57
CA MET A 225 19.44 10.20 -2.46
C MET A 225 18.13 9.54 -1.93
N SER A 226 18.23 8.34 -1.34
CA SER A 226 17.07 7.66 -0.74
C SER A 226 16.50 8.41 0.47
N GLN A 227 17.34 8.98 1.33
CA GLN A 227 16.89 9.79 2.46
C GLN A 227 16.24 11.10 2.00
N PHE A 228 16.83 11.74 0.99
CA PHE A 228 16.26 12.95 0.38
C PHE A 228 14.90 12.70 -0.27
N ALA A 229 14.67 11.50 -0.83
CA ALA A 229 13.41 11.14 -1.49
C ALA A 229 12.30 10.73 -0.51
N LEU A 230 12.61 10.45 0.77
CA LEU A 230 11.67 10.08 1.83
C LEU A 230 11.22 11.28 2.64
#